data_529957c1b737029409e60fac05e0fd9b
#
_entry.id   529957c1b737029409e60fac05e0fd9b
#
_cell.length_a   1.000
_cell.length_b   1.000
_cell.length_c   1.000
_cell.angle_alpha   90.00
_cell.angle_beta   90.00
_cell.angle_gamma   90.00
#
_symmetry.space_group_name_H-M   'P 1'
#
loop_
_entity.id
_entity.type
_entity.pdbx_description
1 polymer ?
#
loop_
_entity_poly.entity_id
_entity_poly.type
_entity_poly.pdbx_seq_one_letter_code
_entity_poly.pdbx_strand_id
1 'polypeptide(L)' 'MGEKKSVYFLTIDKAKFRKPVIPGDTIEYHMTKVARRKTMWWFHGEARVAGQVVAEADVGAMISRG' A
#
# COMPACT_ATOMS: atom_id res chain seq x y z
N MET A 1 25.32 -5.59 -11.60
CA MET A 1 23.91 -5.15 -11.69
C MET A 1 22.99 -6.24 -11.20
N GLY A 2 22.20 -5.96 -10.23
CA GLY A 2 21.30 -6.95 -9.69
C GLY A 2 20.07 -7.18 -10.56
N GLU A 3 19.28 -8.14 -10.18
CA GLU A 3 18.03 -8.39 -10.84
C GLU A 3 17.07 -7.25 -10.64
N LYS A 4 16.32 -6.93 -11.68
CA LYS A 4 15.26 -5.94 -11.58
C LYS A 4 13.96 -6.65 -11.28
N LYS A 5 13.22 -6.11 -10.32
CA LYS A 5 11.86 -6.54 -10.04
C LYS A 5 10.91 -5.53 -10.63
N SER A 6 9.97 -6.01 -11.40
CA SER A 6 8.96 -5.15 -11.99
C SER A 6 7.60 -5.50 -11.40
N VAL A 7 6.82 -4.47 -11.12
CA VAL A 7 5.44 -4.65 -10.68
C VAL A 7 4.59 -4.65 -11.94
N TYR A 8 4.04 -5.82 -12.30
CA TYR A 8 3.23 -5.95 -13.49
C TYR A 8 1.78 -5.57 -13.26
N PHE A 9 1.33 -5.76 -12.05
CA PHE A 9 -0.10 -5.64 -11.78
C PHE A 9 -0.29 -5.11 -10.38
N LEU A 10 -1.12 -4.09 -10.26
CA LEU A 10 -1.43 -3.51 -8.97
C LEU A 10 -2.94 -3.38 -8.84
N THR A 11 -3.49 -3.93 -7.78
CA THR A 11 -4.90 -3.74 -7.46
C THR A 11 -5.02 -3.03 -6.12
N ILE A 12 -6.03 -2.19 -6.01
CA ILE A 12 -6.37 -1.52 -4.77
C ILE A 12 -7.82 -1.88 -4.46
N ASP A 13 -8.01 -2.48 -3.30
CA ASP A 13 -9.31 -2.94 -2.85
C ASP A 13 -9.67 -2.30 -1.52
N LYS A 14 -10.95 -2.23 -1.23
CA LYS A 14 -11.44 -1.81 0.08
C LYS A 14 -10.85 -0.49 0.54
N ALA A 15 -10.64 0.43 -0.41
CA ALA A 15 -10.15 1.76 -0.05
C ALA A 15 -11.20 2.51 0.74
N LYS A 16 -10.79 3.04 1.89
CA LYS A 16 -11.68 3.80 2.78
C LYS A 16 -11.00 5.09 3.18
N PHE A 17 -11.76 6.17 3.08
CA PHE A 17 -11.30 7.49 3.53
C PHE A 17 -12.09 7.82 4.79
N ARG A 18 -11.37 8.00 5.89
CA ARG A 18 -12.01 8.23 7.19
C ARG A 18 -12.06 9.70 7.55
N LYS A 19 -11.04 10.45 7.16
CA LYS A 19 -10.93 11.88 7.46
C LYS A 19 -10.30 12.59 6.29
N PRO A 20 -10.70 13.84 6.03
CA PRO A 20 -10.04 14.62 5.00
C PRO A 20 -8.61 14.98 5.42
N VAL A 21 -7.74 15.07 4.42
CA VAL A 21 -6.37 15.53 4.59
C VAL A 21 -6.28 16.91 3.99
N ILE A 22 -5.76 17.85 4.74
CA ILE A 22 -5.62 19.23 4.29
C ILE A 22 -4.17 19.53 3.92
N PRO A 23 -3.92 20.54 3.08
CA PRO A 23 -2.56 20.95 2.77
C PRO A 23 -1.80 21.32 4.05
N GLY A 24 -0.56 20.86 4.14
CA GLY A 24 0.26 21.07 5.32
C GLY A 24 0.28 19.90 6.29
N ASP A 25 -0.64 18.95 6.17
CA ASP A 25 -0.60 17.74 6.98
C ASP A 25 0.57 16.86 6.56
N THR A 26 1.23 16.29 7.54
CA THR A 26 2.27 15.29 7.30
C THR A 26 1.62 13.92 7.33
N ILE A 27 1.71 13.20 6.22
CA ILE A 27 1.10 11.89 6.07
C ILE A 27 2.16 10.82 6.26
N GLU A 28 1.89 9.87 7.15
CA GLU A 28 2.71 8.70 7.34
C GLU A 28 2.00 7.51 6.69
N TYR A 29 2.73 6.75 5.89
CA TYR A 29 2.20 5.55 5.26
C TYR A 29 2.73 4.33 5.97
N HIS A 30 1.83 3.47 6.41
CA HIS A 30 2.16 2.23 7.09
C HIS A 30 1.69 1.07 6.24
N MET A 31 2.63 0.25 5.80
CA MET A 31 2.32 -0.91 4.96
C MET A 31 2.64 -2.18 5.73
N THR A 32 1.67 -3.07 5.79
CA THR A 32 1.82 -4.36 6.45
C THR A 32 1.61 -5.46 5.44
N LYS A 33 2.57 -6.37 5.34
CA LYS A 33 2.42 -7.53 4.47
C LYS A 33 1.41 -8.47 5.10
N VAL A 34 0.33 -8.74 4.37
CA VAL A 34 -0.75 -9.61 4.85
C VAL A 34 -0.53 -11.05 4.39
N ALA A 35 -0.19 -11.22 3.11
CA ALA A 35 -0.01 -12.54 2.54
C ALA A 35 0.90 -12.48 1.33
N ARG A 36 1.47 -13.63 0.99
CA ARG A 36 2.23 -13.80 -0.23
C ARG A 36 1.90 -15.16 -0.82
N ARG A 37 1.65 -15.19 -2.11
CA ARG A 37 1.37 -16.44 -2.82
C ARG A 37 2.09 -16.39 -4.16
N LYS A 38 3.14 -17.19 -4.32
CA LYS A 38 3.97 -17.17 -5.52
C LYS A 38 4.50 -15.75 -5.78
N THR A 39 4.07 -15.13 -6.88
CA THR A 39 4.50 -13.78 -7.25
C THR A 39 3.54 -12.70 -6.78
N MET A 40 2.42 -13.08 -6.15
CA MET A 40 1.45 -12.13 -5.63
C MET A 40 1.75 -11.79 -4.19
N TRP A 41 1.75 -10.50 -3.91
CA TRP A 41 1.95 -9.95 -2.57
C TRP A 41 0.73 -9.14 -2.19
N TRP A 42 0.27 -9.33 -0.98
CA TRP A 42 -0.89 -8.61 -0.46
C TRP A 42 -0.47 -7.78 0.73
N PHE A 43 -0.85 -6.52 0.71
CA PHE A 43 -0.51 -5.57 1.76
C PHE A 43 -1.75 -4.86 2.25
N HIS A 44 -1.75 -4.51 3.53
CA HIS A 44 -2.72 -3.57 4.08
C HIS A 44 -2.00 -2.26 4.29
N GLY A 45 -2.47 -1.20 3.65
CA GLY A 45 -1.87 0.12 3.74
C GLY A 45 -2.76 1.05 4.54
N GLU A 46 -2.12 1.85 5.39
CA GLU A 46 -2.79 2.90 6.14
C GLU A 46 -2.06 4.21 5.95
N ALA A 47 -2.82 5.28 5.77
CA ALA A 47 -2.29 6.64 5.82
C ALA A 47 -2.69 7.23 7.15
N ARG A 48 -1.74 7.83 7.86
CA ARG A 48 -1.97 8.41 9.18
C ARG A 48 -1.52 9.84 9.22
N VAL A 49 -2.29 10.67 9.92
CA VAL A 49 -1.93 12.04 10.23
C VAL A 49 -2.04 12.23 11.73
N ALA A 50 -0.97 12.69 12.35
CA ALA A 50 -0.91 12.90 13.81
C ALA A 50 -1.32 11.63 14.59
N GLY A 51 -0.91 10.46 14.09
CA GLY A 51 -1.21 9.18 14.72
C GLY A 51 -2.61 8.65 14.48
N GLN A 52 -3.42 9.33 13.70
CA GLN A 52 -4.78 8.89 13.39
C GLN A 52 -4.86 8.37 11.96
N VAL A 53 -5.53 7.24 11.77
CA VAL A 53 -5.75 6.68 10.44
C VAL A 53 -6.76 7.56 9.70
N VAL A 54 -6.33 8.12 8.59
CA VAL A 54 -7.20 8.97 7.75
C VAL A 54 -7.67 8.23 6.51
N ALA A 55 -6.95 7.19 6.09
CA ALA A 55 -7.32 6.36 4.96
C ALA A 55 -6.69 4.98 5.11
N GLU A 56 -7.31 3.98 4.49
CA GLU A 56 -6.76 2.64 4.45
C GLU A 56 -7.20 1.92 3.18
N ALA A 57 -6.40 0.97 2.74
CA ALA A 57 -6.72 0.18 1.56
C ALA A 57 -5.95 -1.14 1.60
N ASP A 58 -6.52 -2.15 0.97
CA ASP A 58 -5.82 -3.39 0.70
C ASP A 58 -5.23 -3.31 -0.70
N VAL A 59 -3.97 -3.68 -0.82
CA VAL A 59 -3.24 -3.59 -2.07
C VAL A 59 -2.70 -4.95 -2.43
N GLY A 60 -2.93 -5.36 -3.67
CA GLY A 60 -2.33 -6.57 -4.23
C GLY A 60 -1.37 -6.17 -5.34
N ALA A 61 -0.20 -6.76 -5.34
CA ALA A 61 0.80 -6.49 -6.36
C ALA A 61 1.38 -7.79 -6.88
N MET A 62 1.50 -7.88 -8.20
CA MET A 62 2.22 -8.97 -8.84
C MET A 62 3.62 -8.47 -9.16
N ILE A 63 4.61 -9.11 -8.57
CA ILE A 63 6.01 -8.75 -8.73
C ILE A 63 6.70 -9.84 -9.50
N SER A 64 7.43 -9.47 -10.53
CA SER A 64 8.17 -10.40 -11.35
C SER A 64 9.63 -9.97 -11.43
N ARG A 65 10.49 -10.95 -11.58
CA ARG A 65 11.89 -10.70 -11.90
C ARG A 65 12.02 -10.57 -13.40
N GLY A 66 12.50 -9.43 -13.80
CA GLY A 66 12.75 -9.17 -15.20
C GLY A 66 14.10 -9.66 -15.66
#